data_09c0451755e0b99d5158af72209f709f
#
_entry.id   09c0451755e0b99d5158af72209f709f
#
_cell.length_a   1.000
_cell.length_b   1.000
_cell.length_c   1.000
_cell.angle_alpha   90.00
_cell.angle_beta   90.00
_cell.angle_gamma   90.00
#
_symmetry.space_group_name_H-M   'P 1'
#
loop_
_entity.id
_entity.type
_entity.pdbx_description
1 polymer ?
#
loop_
_entity_poly.entity_id
_entity_poly.type
_entity_poly.pdbx_seq_one_letter_code
_entity_poly.pdbx_strand_id
1 'polypeptide(L)'
;MNTGVLAGRTLFITGASRGIGKAIAIKAARDGANIVIAAKTAEPHSKLPGTIYTAAKEVEQAGGQCLPCVMDIRHEDEVSKAVDQAVKRFGGIDIVVNNAGAISLTGTLNTSMKKFDLMMAVNVRGSFLVSKLCLPHLKKAKNPHILNITPPLNMRPLWYAENFAYAISKYGVTLSVVGMSEEFKSDGVAVNALWPRTAIATAAVEALAGEVGMKLSRKPEIVADAAYVIFQHTCDQMTGQFLIDDEVLMKAEVTDLDCYAVTPGTKYETPQGRYFKRADAIQQPLIIGNNTISLKDVFKKLSDVITAELVQQTQCTYLFDIEGTLWLLDLKNGTGSIKQVDSDTDSDVKMIMKEDVLIALFTGKEKAVSAYMTGKLKMKGDIGKAMKLEMLMSTKAKL
;
A
#
# COMPACT_ATOMS: atom_id res chain seq x y z
N MET A 1 3.79 10.44 20.55
CA MET A 1 3.45 11.62 21.37
C MET A 1 2.43 12.46 20.61
N ASN A 2 1.49 13.08 21.29
CA ASN A 2 0.59 14.05 20.64
C ASN A 2 1.31 15.40 20.56
N THR A 3 1.23 16.07 19.41
CA THR A 3 1.98 17.31 19.11
C THR A 3 1.09 18.55 18.96
N GLY A 4 -0.23 18.38 19.08
CA GLY A 4 -1.22 19.46 18.84
C GLY A 4 -1.52 19.73 17.36
N VAL A 5 -0.96 18.96 16.43
CA VAL A 5 -1.12 19.14 14.97
C VAL A 5 -2.55 18.91 14.50
N LEU A 6 -3.33 18.10 15.22
CA LEU A 6 -4.72 17.82 14.90
C LEU A 6 -5.71 18.69 15.69
N ALA A 7 -5.24 19.59 16.56
CA ALA A 7 -6.11 20.45 17.35
C ALA A 7 -7.05 21.29 16.46
N GLY A 8 -8.35 21.19 16.73
CA GLY A 8 -9.40 21.87 15.97
C GLY A 8 -9.69 21.31 14.57
N ARG A 9 -8.91 20.36 14.06
CA ARG A 9 -9.17 19.71 12.77
C ARG A 9 -10.31 18.70 12.89
N THR A 10 -11.12 18.58 11.85
CA THR A 10 -12.28 17.66 11.82
C THR A 10 -11.95 16.39 11.06
N LEU A 11 -12.02 15.25 11.76
CA LEU A 11 -11.86 13.92 11.18
C LEU A 11 -13.22 13.25 10.98
N PHE A 12 -13.55 12.87 9.75
CA PHE A 12 -14.73 12.06 9.41
C PHE A 12 -14.30 10.60 9.27
N ILE A 13 -14.66 9.76 10.26
CA ILE A 13 -14.15 8.38 10.35
C ILE A 13 -15.30 7.39 10.18
N THR A 14 -15.27 6.60 9.11
CA THR A 14 -16.27 5.56 8.87
C THR A 14 -15.99 4.29 9.66
N GLY A 15 -17.04 3.64 10.21
CA GLY A 15 -16.90 2.42 10.98
C GLY A 15 -16.18 2.59 12.32
N ALA A 16 -16.24 3.79 12.93
CA ALA A 16 -15.48 4.15 14.13
C ALA A 16 -16.19 3.80 15.47
N SER A 17 -17.26 3.04 15.46
CA SER A 17 -17.92 2.60 16.71
C SER A 17 -17.05 1.64 17.54
N ARG A 18 -16.00 1.04 16.95
CA ARG A 18 -15.05 0.09 17.57
C ARG A 18 -13.77 -0.10 16.75
N GLY A 19 -12.84 -0.90 17.27
CA GLY A 19 -11.65 -1.37 16.56
C GLY A 19 -10.74 -0.24 16.09
N ILE A 20 -10.18 -0.39 14.88
CA ILE A 20 -9.19 0.54 14.30
C ILE A 20 -9.75 1.96 14.19
N GLY A 21 -10.95 2.12 13.63
CA GLY A 21 -11.56 3.45 13.48
C GLY A 21 -11.75 4.18 14.81
N LYS A 22 -12.17 3.45 15.89
CA LYS A 22 -12.29 4.03 17.22
C LYS A 22 -10.92 4.40 17.81
N ALA A 23 -9.91 3.57 17.63
CA ALA A 23 -8.55 3.88 18.10
C ALA A 23 -7.98 5.13 17.41
N ILE A 24 -8.17 5.28 16.10
CA ILE A 24 -7.78 6.51 15.37
C ILE A 24 -8.53 7.72 15.91
N ALA A 25 -9.85 7.58 16.16
CA ALA A 25 -10.68 8.65 16.74
C ALA A 25 -10.15 9.10 18.10
N ILE A 26 -9.86 8.16 19.02
CA ILE A 26 -9.34 8.46 20.35
C ILE A 26 -7.95 9.09 20.28
N LYS A 27 -7.07 8.59 19.40
CA LYS A 27 -5.73 9.15 19.22
C LYS A 27 -5.78 10.61 18.76
N ALA A 28 -6.62 10.92 17.78
CA ALA A 28 -6.81 12.28 17.28
C ALA A 28 -7.50 13.18 18.32
N ALA A 29 -8.45 12.65 19.08
CA ALA A 29 -9.13 13.36 20.15
C ALA A 29 -8.19 13.83 21.26
N ARG A 30 -7.21 13.00 21.63
CA ARG A 30 -6.15 13.36 22.59
C ARG A 30 -5.28 14.54 22.13
N ASP A 31 -5.33 14.84 20.84
CA ASP A 31 -4.64 15.99 20.24
C ASP A 31 -5.58 17.21 20.04
N GLY A 32 -6.80 17.12 20.56
CA GLY A 32 -7.78 18.20 20.47
C GLY A 32 -8.57 18.26 19.16
N ALA A 33 -8.64 17.16 18.40
CA ALA A 33 -9.40 17.11 17.17
C ALA A 33 -10.92 17.03 17.38
N ASN A 34 -11.68 17.46 16.37
CA ASN A 34 -13.11 17.23 16.25
C ASN A 34 -13.33 15.89 15.52
N ILE A 35 -14.15 15.01 16.06
CA ILE A 35 -14.34 13.65 15.54
C ILE A 35 -15.79 13.45 15.12
N VAL A 36 -15.99 12.99 13.88
CA VAL A 36 -17.26 12.46 13.40
C VAL A 36 -17.17 10.94 13.38
N ILE A 37 -17.95 10.27 14.22
CA ILE A 37 -18.08 8.83 14.25
C ILE A 37 -19.26 8.43 13.35
N ALA A 38 -18.97 8.01 12.12
CA ALA A 38 -19.97 7.65 11.13
C ALA A 38 -20.09 6.12 11.03
N ALA A 39 -21.13 5.53 11.62
CA ALA A 39 -21.36 4.09 11.57
C ALA A 39 -22.84 3.75 11.86
N LYS A 40 -23.26 2.55 11.45
CA LYS A 40 -24.64 2.11 11.59
C LYS A 40 -25.03 1.57 12.99
N THR A 41 -24.05 1.28 13.84
CA THR A 41 -24.29 0.64 15.14
C THR A 41 -24.67 1.67 16.18
N ALA A 42 -25.95 1.95 16.30
CA ALA A 42 -26.53 2.84 17.32
C ALA A 42 -26.90 2.10 18.61
N GLU A 43 -27.40 0.88 18.46
CA GLU A 43 -27.84 0.05 19.59
C GLU A 43 -26.79 -1.01 19.97
N PRO A 44 -26.73 -1.41 21.26
CA PRO A 44 -25.86 -2.49 21.69
C PRO A 44 -26.18 -3.79 20.94
N HIS A 45 -25.15 -4.54 20.57
CA HIS A 45 -25.27 -5.83 19.92
C HIS A 45 -24.63 -6.93 20.77
N SER A 46 -25.29 -8.06 20.91
CA SER A 46 -24.88 -9.17 21.83
C SER A 46 -23.46 -9.71 21.53
N LYS A 47 -23.03 -9.64 20.27
CA LYS A 47 -21.72 -10.18 19.80
C LYS A 47 -20.70 -9.09 19.41
N LEU A 48 -21.11 -7.84 19.34
CA LEU A 48 -20.26 -6.75 18.87
C LEU A 48 -20.26 -5.62 19.89
N PRO A 49 -19.20 -5.47 20.71
CA PRO A 49 -19.15 -4.46 21.76
C PRO A 49 -19.10 -3.04 21.16
N GLY A 50 -19.74 -2.09 21.85
CA GLY A 50 -19.68 -0.67 21.54
C GLY A 50 -20.67 -0.21 20.47
N THR A 51 -21.08 1.03 20.62
CA THR A 51 -21.95 1.78 19.69
C THR A 51 -21.27 3.08 19.31
N ILE A 52 -21.85 3.84 18.37
CA ILE A 52 -21.36 5.20 18.06
C ILE A 52 -21.40 6.11 19.28
N TYR A 53 -22.38 5.91 20.18
CA TYR A 53 -22.54 6.72 21.38
C TYR A 53 -21.53 6.38 22.47
N THR A 54 -21.21 5.09 22.69
CA THR A 54 -20.16 4.71 23.63
C THR A 54 -18.79 5.18 23.14
N ALA A 55 -18.52 5.06 21.84
CA ALA A 55 -17.30 5.57 21.25
C ALA A 55 -17.20 7.11 21.32
N ALA A 56 -18.32 7.84 21.14
CA ALA A 56 -18.36 9.28 21.30
C ALA A 56 -17.97 9.72 22.71
N LYS A 57 -18.49 9.06 23.73
CA LYS A 57 -18.10 9.32 25.14
C LYS A 57 -16.60 9.10 25.37
N GLU A 58 -16.02 8.04 24.82
CA GLU A 58 -14.58 7.76 24.95
C GLU A 58 -13.74 8.85 24.24
N VAL A 59 -14.18 9.36 23.08
CA VAL A 59 -13.55 10.45 22.36
C VAL A 59 -13.59 11.76 23.17
N GLU A 60 -14.74 12.09 23.77
CA GLU A 60 -14.89 13.27 24.61
C GLU A 60 -14.04 13.17 25.89
N GLN A 61 -13.99 11.98 26.52
CA GLN A 61 -13.10 11.73 27.66
C GLN A 61 -11.63 11.85 27.29
N ALA A 62 -11.27 11.59 26.03
CA ALA A 62 -9.91 11.75 25.53
C ALA A 62 -9.53 13.22 25.23
N GLY A 63 -10.48 14.16 25.30
CA GLY A 63 -10.22 15.60 25.14
C GLY A 63 -10.66 16.20 23.79
N GLY A 64 -11.24 15.40 22.89
CA GLY A 64 -11.82 15.88 21.62
C GLY A 64 -13.29 16.26 21.73
N GLN A 65 -13.82 16.87 20.69
CA GLN A 65 -15.27 17.01 20.50
C GLN A 65 -15.76 15.88 19.59
N CYS A 66 -16.96 15.34 19.85
CA CYS A 66 -17.49 14.24 19.06
C CYS A 66 -18.88 14.52 18.50
N LEU A 67 -19.11 14.09 17.26
CA LEU A 67 -20.42 14.01 16.61
C LEU A 67 -20.67 12.56 16.18
N PRO A 68 -21.52 11.80 16.90
CA PRO A 68 -21.95 10.49 16.46
C PRO A 68 -23.01 10.62 15.37
N CYS A 69 -22.79 10.02 14.19
CA CYS A 69 -23.72 9.97 13.08
C CYS A 69 -24.14 8.52 12.80
N VAL A 70 -25.41 8.21 12.93
CA VAL A 70 -25.98 6.94 12.47
C VAL A 70 -25.98 6.96 10.95
N MET A 71 -25.19 6.08 10.32
CA MET A 71 -24.97 6.09 8.87
C MET A 71 -24.62 4.70 8.36
N ASP A 72 -25.40 4.17 7.43
CA ASP A 72 -24.97 3.05 6.60
C ASP A 72 -24.30 3.58 5.35
N ILE A 73 -23.00 3.27 5.20
CA ILE A 73 -22.15 3.75 4.11
C ILE A 73 -22.67 3.38 2.70
N ARG A 74 -23.63 2.45 2.60
CA ARG A 74 -24.24 2.02 1.34
C ARG A 74 -25.31 2.98 0.82
N HIS A 75 -25.86 3.82 1.68
CA HIS A 75 -26.97 4.74 1.38
C HIS A 75 -26.45 6.18 1.21
N GLU A 76 -26.63 6.74 0.01
CA GLU A 76 -26.07 8.05 -0.35
C GLU A 76 -26.69 9.18 0.46
N ASP A 77 -27.99 9.12 0.72
CA ASP A 77 -28.73 10.08 1.53
C ASP A 77 -28.24 10.12 2.99
N GLU A 78 -27.94 8.94 3.57
CA GLU A 78 -27.41 8.87 4.93
C GLU A 78 -25.97 9.42 5.00
N VAL A 79 -25.15 9.15 3.99
CA VAL A 79 -23.77 9.67 3.91
C VAL A 79 -23.81 11.20 3.72
N SER A 80 -24.64 11.70 2.80
CA SER A 80 -24.81 13.14 2.58
C SER A 80 -25.25 13.86 3.87
N LYS A 81 -26.26 13.32 4.54
CA LYS A 81 -26.76 13.87 5.81
C LYS A 81 -25.67 13.90 6.89
N ALA A 82 -24.85 12.86 7.00
CA ALA A 82 -23.75 12.82 7.97
C ALA A 82 -22.66 13.86 7.64
N VAL A 83 -22.33 14.05 6.38
CA VAL A 83 -21.40 15.09 5.91
C VAL A 83 -21.95 16.48 6.23
N ASP A 84 -23.23 16.77 5.92
CA ASP A 84 -23.87 18.05 6.21
C ASP A 84 -23.88 18.35 7.72
N GLN A 85 -24.16 17.33 8.54
CA GLN A 85 -24.13 17.47 10.00
C GLN A 85 -22.72 17.79 10.51
N ALA A 86 -21.68 17.14 9.96
CA ALA A 86 -20.30 17.39 10.30
C ALA A 86 -19.88 18.83 9.96
N VAL A 87 -20.20 19.27 8.75
CA VAL A 87 -19.90 20.64 8.27
C VAL A 87 -20.66 21.68 9.10
N LYS A 88 -21.95 21.46 9.38
CA LYS A 88 -22.76 22.35 10.23
C LYS A 88 -22.19 22.45 11.65
N ARG A 89 -21.70 21.36 12.21
CA ARG A 89 -21.21 21.30 13.61
C ARG A 89 -19.81 21.86 13.77
N PHE A 90 -18.90 21.59 12.82
CA PHE A 90 -17.47 21.88 12.95
C PHE A 90 -16.92 22.84 11.89
N GLY A 91 -17.75 23.30 10.95
CA GLY A 91 -17.37 24.25 9.91
C GLY A 91 -16.72 23.65 8.67
N GLY A 92 -16.30 22.39 8.70
CA GLY A 92 -15.64 21.70 7.58
C GLY A 92 -15.21 20.27 7.91
N ILE A 93 -14.52 19.66 6.97
CA ILE A 93 -13.89 18.35 7.12
C ILE A 93 -12.46 18.47 6.60
N ASP A 94 -11.49 18.10 7.43
CA ASP A 94 -10.06 18.17 7.11
C ASP A 94 -9.48 16.80 6.75
N ILE A 95 -10.00 15.74 7.35
CA ILE A 95 -9.49 14.40 7.19
C ILE A 95 -10.65 13.41 7.03
N VAL A 96 -10.57 12.54 6.06
CA VAL A 96 -11.47 11.38 5.89
C VAL A 96 -10.69 10.11 6.17
N VAL A 97 -11.26 9.21 7.00
CA VAL A 97 -10.74 7.86 7.23
C VAL A 97 -11.76 6.84 6.75
N ASN A 98 -11.49 6.24 5.61
CA ASN A 98 -12.27 5.13 5.06
C ASN A 98 -11.84 3.83 5.74
N ASN A 99 -12.46 3.55 6.88
CA ASN A 99 -12.19 2.37 7.71
C ASN A 99 -13.35 1.38 7.73
N ALA A 100 -14.59 1.81 7.47
CA ALA A 100 -15.73 0.90 7.39
C ALA A 100 -15.45 -0.25 6.41
N GLY A 101 -15.74 -1.48 6.81
CA GLY A 101 -15.47 -2.64 5.99
C GLY A 101 -16.37 -3.82 6.29
N ALA A 102 -16.63 -4.60 5.26
CA ALA A 102 -17.24 -5.93 5.34
C ALA A 102 -16.19 -6.98 4.92
N ILE A 103 -16.19 -8.12 5.62
CA ILE A 103 -15.22 -9.19 5.39
C ILE A 103 -15.94 -10.55 5.30
N SER A 104 -15.54 -11.34 4.31
CA SER A 104 -15.84 -12.76 4.22
C SER A 104 -14.65 -13.47 3.58
N LEU A 105 -13.95 -14.27 4.36
CA LEU A 105 -12.78 -15.05 3.91
C LEU A 105 -13.24 -16.43 3.47
N THR A 106 -13.83 -16.49 2.28
CA THR A 106 -14.33 -17.73 1.67
C THR A 106 -13.83 -17.86 0.24
N GLY A 107 -13.49 -19.08 -0.17
CA GLY A 107 -13.11 -19.37 -1.55
C GLY A 107 -14.25 -19.07 -2.54
N THR A 108 -13.91 -18.98 -3.82
CA THR A 108 -14.82 -18.54 -4.90
C THR A 108 -16.14 -19.31 -4.91
N LEU A 109 -16.11 -20.64 -4.85
CA LEU A 109 -17.31 -21.48 -4.87
C LEU A 109 -18.18 -21.32 -3.63
N ASN A 110 -17.60 -20.99 -2.48
CA ASN A 110 -18.28 -20.88 -1.20
C ASN A 110 -18.72 -19.45 -0.85
N THR A 111 -18.41 -18.48 -1.71
CA THR A 111 -18.82 -17.09 -1.53
C THR A 111 -20.20 -16.87 -2.15
N SER A 112 -21.22 -16.64 -1.31
CA SER A 112 -22.54 -16.27 -1.82
C SER A 112 -22.51 -14.87 -2.43
N MET A 113 -23.29 -14.62 -3.49
CA MET A 113 -23.43 -13.30 -4.11
C MET A 113 -23.86 -12.22 -3.12
N LYS A 114 -24.72 -12.56 -2.16
CA LYS A 114 -25.10 -11.65 -1.06
C LYS A 114 -23.90 -11.14 -0.28
N LYS A 115 -22.90 -12.01 0.00
CA LYS A 115 -21.66 -11.61 0.70
C LYS A 115 -20.74 -10.81 -0.24
N PHE A 116 -20.65 -11.21 -1.49
CA PHE A 116 -19.90 -10.49 -2.52
C PHE A 116 -20.43 -9.07 -2.67
N ASP A 117 -21.74 -8.93 -2.92
CA ASP A 117 -22.38 -7.62 -3.09
C ASP A 117 -22.25 -6.74 -1.84
N LEU A 118 -22.35 -7.32 -0.64
CA LEU A 118 -22.12 -6.58 0.60
C LEU A 118 -20.70 -6.03 0.68
N MET A 119 -19.67 -6.83 0.35
CA MET A 119 -18.28 -6.39 0.37
C MET A 119 -18.02 -5.30 -0.68
N MET A 120 -18.55 -5.44 -1.89
CA MET A 120 -18.43 -4.42 -2.93
C MET A 120 -19.16 -3.13 -2.54
N ALA A 121 -20.37 -3.23 -2.02
CA ALA A 121 -21.16 -2.07 -1.61
C ALA A 121 -20.54 -1.30 -0.44
N VAL A 122 -20.01 -1.99 0.58
CA VAL A 122 -19.41 -1.38 1.76
C VAL A 122 -17.99 -0.91 1.46
N ASN A 123 -17.11 -1.82 0.98
CA ASN A 123 -15.69 -1.52 0.87
C ASN A 123 -15.40 -0.56 -0.30
N VAL A 124 -15.87 -0.87 -1.50
CA VAL A 124 -15.54 -0.10 -2.72
C VAL A 124 -16.46 1.11 -2.86
N ARG A 125 -17.76 0.84 -3.10
CA ARG A 125 -18.73 1.90 -3.38
C ARG A 125 -18.85 2.87 -2.20
N GLY A 126 -18.89 2.35 -0.97
CA GLY A 126 -19.02 3.18 0.22
C GLY A 126 -17.82 4.11 0.43
N SER A 127 -16.59 3.59 0.33
CA SER A 127 -15.38 4.42 0.46
C SER A 127 -15.28 5.48 -0.63
N PHE A 128 -15.64 5.14 -1.88
CA PHE A 128 -15.71 6.11 -2.96
C PHE A 128 -16.76 7.19 -2.69
N LEU A 129 -17.95 6.81 -2.26
CA LEU A 129 -19.06 7.72 -1.98
C LEU A 129 -18.71 8.73 -0.86
N VAL A 130 -18.15 8.24 0.25
CA VAL A 130 -17.71 9.10 1.36
C VAL A 130 -16.64 10.07 0.89
N SER A 131 -15.63 9.59 0.17
CA SER A 131 -14.57 10.43 -0.37
C SER A 131 -15.15 11.51 -1.30
N LYS A 132 -16.03 11.12 -2.25
CA LYS A 132 -16.70 12.02 -3.19
C LYS A 132 -17.46 13.15 -2.47
N LEU A 133 -18.25 12.81 -1.46
CA LEU A 133 -19.07 13.80 -0.75
C LEU A 133 -18.26 14.69 0.19
N CYS A 134 -17.14 14.21 0.74
CA CYS A 134 -16.25 15.00 1.58
C CYS A 134 -15.27 15.89 0.78
N LEU A 135 -14.93 15.52 -0.47
CA LEU A 135 -13.93 16.23 -1.29
C LEU A 135 -14.18 17.75 -1.43
N PRO A 136 -15.42 18.26 -1.64
CA PRO A 136 -15.65 19.71 -1.71
C PRO A 136 -15.28 20.47 -0.43
N HIS A 137 -15.25 19.79 0.71
CA HIS A 137 -14.85 20.34 2.01
C HIS A 137 -13.35 20.16 2.24
N LEU A 138 -12.79 19.01 1.87
CA LEU A 138 -11.35 18.73 1.94
C LEU A 138 -10.54 19.75 1.12
N LYS A 139 -10.98 20.09 -0.08
CA LYS A 139 -10.34 21.10 -0.95
C LYS A 139 -10.24 22.50 -0.32
N LYS A 140 -11.02 22.78 0.74
CA LYS A 140 -10.99 24.04 1.49
C LYS A 140 -10.14 23.93 2.77
N ALA A 141 -9.72 22.76 3.15
CA ALA A 141 -8.96 22.52 4.36
C ALA A 141 -7.48 22.85 4.17
N LYS A 142 -6.79 23.16 5.28
CA LYS A 142 -5.38 23.59 5.22
C LYS A 142 -4.40 22.46 4.88
N ASN A 143 -4.64 21.25 5.33
CA ASN A 143 -3.80 20.06 5.06
C ASN A 143 -4.71 18.82 4.95
N PRO A 144 -5.48 18.69 3.86
CA PRO A 144 -6.52 17.67 3.75
C PRO A 144 -5.96 16.28 3.48
N HIS A 145 -6.59 15.27 4.12
CA HIS A 145 -6.23 13.88 3.92
C HIS A 145 -7.42 12.98 3.63
N ILE A 146 -7.23 11.99 2.77
CA ILE A 146 -8.05 10.79 2.67
C ILE A 146 -7.16 9.59 3.01
N LEU A 147 -7.44 8.93 4.12
CA LEU A 147 -6.76 7.72 4.54
C LEU A 147 -7.67 6.51 4.35
N ASN A 148 -7.20 5.56 3.54
CA ASN A 148 -7.93 4.33 3.26
C ASN A 148 -7.28 3.14 4.01
N ILE A 149 -8.04 2.41 4.81
CA ILE A 149 -7.55 1.18 5.43
C ILE A 149 -7.63 0.05 4.40
N THR A 150 -6.57 -0.09 3.61
CA THR A 150 -6.51 -1.01 2.46
C THR A 150 -5.09 -1.47 2.18
N PRO A 151 -4.89 -2.71 1.65
CA PRO A 151 -3.56 -3.26 1.42
C PRO A 151 -2.83 -2.57 0.27
N PRO A 152 -1.49 -2.67 0.23
CA PRO A 152 -0.70 -2.31 -0.93
C PRO A 152 -1.01 -3.24 -2.12
N LEU A 153 -0.77 -2.75 -3.35
CA LEU A 153 -0.92 -3.56 -4.56
C LEU A 153 0.13 -4.68 -4.57
N ASN A 154 -0.35 -5.91 -4.72
CA ASN A 154 0.50 -7.08 -4.90
C ASN A 154 -0.17 -8.05 -5.88
N MET A 155 0.42 -8.22 -7.09
CA MET A 155 -0.16 -9.03 -8.16
C MET A 155 0.20 -10.52 -8.07
N ARG A 156 0.77 -10.99 -6.96
CA ARG A 156 1.06 -12.41 -6.78
C ARG A 156 -0.23 -13.21 -6.59
N PRO A 157 -0.44 -14.32 -7.32
CA PRO A 157 -1.69 -15.10 -7.25
C PRO A 157 -2.06 -15.55 -5.83
N LEU A 158 -1.08 -15.81 -4.98
CA LEU A 158 -1.30 -16.25 -3.60
C LEU A 158 -2.09 -15.24 -2.74
N TRP A 159 -1.99 -13.92 -3.07
CA TRP A 159 -2.76 -12.89 -2.37
C TRP A 159 -4.26 -12.96 -2.62
N TYR A 160 -4.65 -13.57 -3.73
CA TYR A 160 -6.04 -13.65 -4.17
C TYR A 160 -6.65 -15.02 -3.90
N ALA A 161 -5.82 -16.06 -3.77
CA ALA A 161 -6.30 -17.42 -3.54
C ALA A 161 -7.09 -17.52 -2.22
N GLU A 162 -8.13 -18.35 -2.21
CA GLU A 162 -8.98 -18.69 -1.07
C GLU A 162 -9.87 -17.57 -0.52
N ASN A 163 -9.67 -16.31 -0.91
CA ASN A 163 -10.48 -15.16 -0.45
C ASN A 163 -10.70 -14.10 -1.52
N PHE A 164 -10.81 -14.51 -2.79
CA PHE A 164 -10.79 -13.63 -3.94
C PHE A 164 -11.85 -12.51 -3.88
N ALA A 165 -13.07 -12.82 -3.42
CA ALA A 165 -14.14 -11.83 -3.30
C ALA A 165 -13.81 -10.70 -2.30
N TYR A 166 -13.15 -11.03 -1.20
CA TYR A 166 -12.65 -10.01 -0.27
C TYR A 166 -11.47 -9.24 -0.86
N ALA A 167 -10.51 -9.96 -1.45
CA ALA A 167 -9.34 -9.36 -2.08
C ALA A 167 -9.75 -8.33 -3.15
N ILE A 168 -10.62 -8.67 -4.10
CA ILE A 168 -11.06 -7.74 -5.15
C ILE A 168 -11.74 -6.50 -4.56
N SER A 169 -12.54 -6.65 -3.48
CA SER A 169 -13.17 -5.49 -2.83
C SER A 169 -12.14 -4.57 -2.18
N LYS A 170 -11.11 -5.11 -1.55
CA LYS A 170 -10.03 -4.29 -0.97
C LYS A 170 -9.16 -3.65 -2.05
N TYR A 171 -8.85 -4.36 -3.12
CA TYR A 171 -8.10 -3.79 -4.25
C TYR A 171 -8.87 -2.71 -5.00
N GLY A 172 -10.21 -2.76 -5.02
CA GLY A 172 -11.03 -1.65 -5.50
C GLY A 172 -10.78 -0.35 -4.70
N VAL A 173 -10.64 -0.46 -3.37
CA VAL A 173 -10.25 0.68 -2.52
C VAL A 173 -8.80 1.10 -2.77
N THR A 174 -7.90 0.12 -2.95
CA THR A 174 -6.49 0.38 -3.26
C THR A 174 -6.32 1.17 -4.58
N LEU A 175 -7.10 0.80 -5.61
CA LEU A 175 -7.11 1.54 -6.89
C LEU A 175 -7.66 2.96 -6.73
N SER A 176 -8.58 3.20 -5.79
CA SER A 176 -9.04 4.57 -5.48
C SER A 176 -7.90 5.44 -4.93
N VAL A 177 -6.97 4.86 -4.17
CA VAL A 177 -5.76 5.60 -3.72
C VAL A 177 -4.92 6.01 -4.91
N VAL A 178 -4.68 5.09 -5.87
CA VAL A 178 -3.91 5.37 -7.09
C VAL A 178 -4.54 6.52 -7.88
N GLY A 179 -5.85 6.41 -8.18
CA GLY A 179 -6.54 7.40 -9.01
C GLY A 179 -6.71 8.75 -8.32
N MET A 180 -7.24 8.75 -7.10
CA MET A 180 -7.55 10.00 -6.40
C MET A 180 -6.29 10.76 -5.96
N SER A 181 -5.18 10.09 -5.67
CA SER A 181 -3.93 10.77 -5.30
C SER A 181 -3.37 11.63 -6.43
N GLU A 182 -3.52 11.20 -7.67
CA GLU A 182 -3.10 11.97 -8.85
C GLU A 182 -4.16 13.03 -9.22
N GLU A 183 -5.46 12.64 -9.20
CA GLU A 183 -6.58 13.54 -9.56
C GLU A 183 -6.64 14.80 -8.67
N PHE A 184 -6.39 14.66 -7.36
CA PHE A 184 -6.53 15.75 -6.39
C PHE A 184 -5.20 16.30 -5.86
N LYS A 185 -4.09 15.94 -6.50
CA LYS A 185 -2.76 16.43 -6.14
C LYS A 185 -2.65 17.94 -6.23
N SER A 186 -3.16 18.52 -7.32
CA SER A 186 -3.17 19.98 -7.52
C SER A 186 -4.08 20.74 -6.53
N ASP A 187 -5.03 20.03 -5.91
CA ASP A 187 -5.87 20.59 -4.84
C ASP A 187 -5.21 20.46 -3.45
N GLY A 188 -4.02 19.89 -3.38
CA GLY A 188 -3.29 19.66 -2.13
C GLY A 188 -3.88 18.56 -1.24
N VAL A 189 -4.77 17.69 -1.77
CA VAL A 189 -5.38 16.59 -1.00
C VAL A 189 -4.47 15.38 -1.00
N ALA A 190 -3.94 15.02 0.16
CA ALA A 190 -3.15 13.81 0.35
C ALA A 190 -4.06 12.57 0.40
N VAL A 191 -3.86 11.60 -0.49
CA VAL A 191 -4.64 10.35 -0.52
C VAL A 191 -3.69 9.17 -0.35
N ASN A 192 -3.82 8.44 0.77
CA ASN A 192 -2.90 7.35 1.11
C ASN A 192 -3.65 6.10 1.56
N ALA A 193 -2.96 4.97 1.50
CA ALA A 193 -3.36 3.70 2.10
C ALA A 193 -2.57 3.43 3.37
N LEU A 194 -3.23 2.86 4.39
CA LEU A 194 -2.58 2.30 5.56
C LEU A 194 -3.08 0.87 5.78
N TRP A 195 -2.16 -0.06 5.98
CA TRP A 195 -2.46 -1.46 6.21
C TRP A 195 -1.70 -2.01 7.42
N PRO A 196 -2.35 -2.73 8.32
CA PRO A 196 -1.66 -3.37 9.43
C PRO A 196 -0.86 -4.58 8.95
N ARG A 197 0.39 -4.71 9.39
CA ARG A 197 1.24 -5.86 9.08
C ARG A 197 0.72 -7.15 9.71
N THR A 198 0.14 -7.05 10.89
CA THR A 198 -0.36 -8.19 11.66
C THR A 198 -1.87 -8.15 11.79
N ALA A 199 -2.47 -9.23 12.26
CA ALA A 199 -3.86 -9.17 12.74
C ALA A 199 -3.97 -8.10 13.83
N ILE A 200 -5.10 -7.38 13.83
CA ILE A 200 -5.41 -6.36 14.83
C ILE A 200 -6.58 -6.88 15.70
N ALA A 201 -6.39 -6.81 17.00
CA ALA A 201 -7.35 -7.27 17.99
C ALA A 201 -8.68 -6.49 17.89
N THR A 202 -9.59 -6.98 17.09
CA THR A 202 -10.88 -6.39 16.78
C THR A 202 -11.95 -7.45 16.79
N ALA A 203 -13.22 -7.06 16.91
CA ALA A 203 -14.34 -7.98 16.82
C ALA A 203 -14.35 -8.81 15.50
N ALA A 204 -13.76 -8.32 14.43
CA ALA A 204 -13.59 -9.07 13.19
C ALA A 204 -12.62 -10.25 13.38
N VAL A 205 -11.47 -10.03 14.01
CA VAL A 205 -10.48 -11.08 14.29
C VAL A 205 -11.03 -12.06 15.32
N GLU A 206 -11.72 -11.57 16.34
CA GLU A 206 -12.39 -12.43 17.32
C GLU A 206 -13.40 -13.39 16.65
N ALA A 207 -14.22 -12.86 15.73
CA ALA A 207 -15.20 -13.67 14.99
C ALA A 207 -14.56 -14.67 14.02
N LEU A 208 -13.38 -14.37 13.45
CA LEU A 208 -12.70 -15.20 12.44
C LEU A 208 -11.74 -16.22 13.06
N ALA A 209 -11.06 -15.87 14.14
CA ALA A 209 -9.96 -16.65 14.71
C ALA A 209 -10.05 -16.86 16.23
N GLY A 210 -11.13 -16.37 16.86
CA GLY A 210 -11.38 -16.55 18.28
C GLY A 210 -10.29 -15.97 19.19
N GLU A 211 -10.23 -16.48 20.41
CA GLU A 211 -9.29 -16.03 21.44
C GLU A 211 -7.81 -16.20 21.04
N VAL A 212 -7.50 -17.27 20.29
CA VAL A 212 -6.13 -17.51 19.80
C VAL A 212 -5.73 -16.40 18.83
N GLY A 213 -6.59 -16.04 17.88
CA GLY A 213 -6.33 -14.93 16.95
C GLY A 213 -6.17 -13.61 17.68
N MET A 214 -6.96 -13.36 18.73
CA MET A 214 -6.84 -12.16 19.55
C MET A 214 -5.50 -12.08 20.28
N LYS A 215 -5.07 -13.17 20.92
CA LYS A 215 -3.76 -13.23 21.62
C LYS A 215 -2.57 -13.03 20.71
N LEU A 216 -2.67 -13.46 19.44
CA LEU A 216 -1.64 -13.31 18.42
C LEU A 216 -1.74 -12.00 17.64
N SER A 217 -2.57 -11.07 18.06
CA SER A 217 -2.80 -9.79 17.41
C SER A 217 -2.01 -8.65 18.07
N ARG A 218 -1.85 -7.57 17.33
CA ARG A 218 -1.50 -6.27 17.89
C ARG A 218 -2.76 -5.46 18.23
N LYS A 219 -2.62 -4.53 19.16
CA LYS A 219 -3.70 -3.63 19.57
C LYS A 219 -4.01 -2.62 18.45
N PRO A 220 -5.26 -2.15 18.31
CA PRO A 220 -5.63 -1.13 17.32
C PRO A 220 -4.82 0.17 17.38
N GLU A 221 -4.20 0.46 18.52
CA GLU A 221 -3.40 1.64 18.78
C GLU A 221 -2.19 1.75 17.85
N ILE A 222 -1.62 0.64 17.35
CA ILE A 222 -0.52 0.69 16.38
C ILE A 222 -0.95 1.37 15.08
N VAL A 223 -2.16 1.04 14.59
CA VAL A 223 -2.72 1.65 13.37
C VAL A 223 -3.09 3.11 13.62
N ALA A 224 -3.57 3.42 14.84
CA ALA A 224 -3.92 4.80 15.23
C ALA A 224 -2.70 5.70 15.31
N ASP A 225 -1.60 5.21 15.88
CA ASP A 225 -0.35 5.97 15.97
C ASP A 225 0.30 6.14 14.59
N ALA A 226 0.26 5.12 13.73
CA ALA A 226 0.71 5.24 12.34
C ALA A 226 -0.13 6.25 11.54
N ALA A 227 -1.47 6.22 11.68
CA ALA A 227 -2.36 7.20 11.05
C ALA A 227 -2.05 8.63 11.53
N TYR A 228 -1.77 8.81 12.82
CA TYR A 228 -1.39 10.09 13.38
C TYR A 228 -0.09 10.63 12.76
N VAL A 229 0.93 9.79 12.57
CA VAL A 229 2.16 10.16 11.86
C VAL A 229 1.86 10.59 10.43
N ILE A 230 1.01 9.86 9.70
CA ILE A 230 0.62 10.18 8.32
C ILE A 230 -0.03 11.57 8.24
N PHE A 231 -0.92 11.93 9.17
CA PHE A 231 -1.63 13.21 9.18
C PHE A 231 -0.75 14.43 9.47
N GLN A 232 0.49 14.23 9.87
CA GLN A 232 1.47 15.32 10.07
C GLN A 232 2.14 15.76 8.77
N HIS A 233 2.12 14.92 7.72
CA HIS A 233 2.73 15.23 6.42
C HIS A 233 1.76 16.03 5.53
N THR A 234 2.31 16.84 4.64
CA THR A 234 1.54 17.52 3.60
C THR A 234 1.37 16.63 2.36
N CYS A 235 0.47 17.02 1.45
CA CYS A 235 0.29 16.31 0.17
C CYS A 235 1.61 16.19 -0.62
N ASP A 236 2.42 17.25 -0.65
CA ASP A 236 3.72 17.26 -1.36
C ASP A 236 4.73 16.29 -0.74
N GLN A 237 4.62 16.03 0.56
CA GLN A 237 5.48 15.10 1.27
C GLN A 237 5.00 13.66 1.17
N MET A 238 3.67 13.44 1.18
CA MET A 238 3.11 12.10 1.29
C MET A 238 1.72 12.01 0.64
N THR A 239 1.66 11.60 -0.62
CA THR A 239 0.41 11.22 -1.30
C THR A 239 0.67 10.00 -2.21
N GLY A 240 -0.37 9.21 -2.50
CA GLY A 240 -0.26 8.01 -3.33
C GLY A 240 0.51 6.85 -2.69
N GLN A 241 0.77 6.91 -1.38
CA GLN A 241 1.59 5.93 -0.69
C GLN A 241 0.75 4.75 -0.15
N PHE A 242 1.37 3.57 -0.16
CA PHE A 242 0.84 2.35 0.44
C PHE A 242 1.68 2.00 1.66
N LEU A 243 1.20 2.40 2.82
CA LEU A 243 1.96 2.43 4.06
C LEU A 243 1.60 1.21 4.94
N ILE A 244 2.59 0.69 5.63
CA ILE A 244 2.42 -0.37 6.63
C ILE A 244 2.63 0.24 8.02
N ASP A 245 1.78 -0.10 8.97
CA ASP A 245 1.71 0.53 10.29
C ASP A 245 3.05 0.54 11.04
N ASP A 246 3.71 -0.60 11.15
CA ASP A 246 5.00 -0.72 11.84
C ASP A 246 6.15 -0.03 11.10
N GLU A 247 6.13 -0.01 9.76
CA GLU A 247 7.14 0.71 8.97
C GLU A 247 7.01 2.24 9.14
N VAL A 248 5.77 2.74 9.20
CA VAL A 248 5.50 4.17 9.48
C VAL A 248 6.06 4.54 10.84
N LEU A 249 5.79 3.72 11.86
CA LEU A 249 6.23 3.99 13.21
C LEU A 249 7.76 3.87 13.37
N MET A 250 8.38 2.85 12.76
CA MET A 250 9.85 2.73 12.76
C MET A 250 10.54 3.93 12.10
N LYS A 251 9.99 4.44 11.00
CA LYS A 251 10.49 5.67 10.35
C LYS A 251 10.30 6.92 11.22
N ALA A 252 9.30 6.91 12.10
CA ALA A 252 9.06 7.95 13.11
C ALA A 252 9.81 7.67 14.44
N GLU A 253 10.87 6.83 14.39
CA GLU A 253 11.76 6.50 15.50
C GLU A 253 11.08 5.80 16.68
N VAL A 254 9.91 5.18 16.48
CA VAL A 254 9.28 4.30 17.47
C VAL A 254 9.96 2.93 17.41
N THR A 255 10.82 2.65 18.39
CA THR A 255 11.66 1.43 18.40
C THR A 255 11.01 0.26 19.13
N ASP A 256 10.19 0.53 20.16
CA ASP A 256 9.46 -0.51 20.89
C ASP A 256 8.06 -0.71 20.33
N LEU A 257 7.90 -1.75 19.51
CA LEU A 257 6.61 -2.16 18.97
C LEU A 257 5.93 -3.26 19.81
N ASP A 258 6.60 -3.80 20.85
CA ASP A 258 6.03 -4.84 21.71
C ASP A 258 4.94 -4.27 22.64
N CYS A 259 4.97 -2.97 22.92
CA CYS A 259 3.91 -2.27 23.64
C CYS A 259 2.52 -2.39 22.97
N TYR A 260 2.48 -2.63 21.65
CA TYR A 260 1.27 -2.88 20.88
C TYR A 260 0.84 -4.35 20.86
N ALA A 261 1.64 -5.27 21.38
CA ALA A 261 1.27 -6.67 21.48
C ALA A 261 0.05 -6.86 22.41
N VAL A 262 -0.91 -7.70 22.03
CA VAL A 262 -1.96 -8.14 22.98
C VAL A 262 -1.32 -9.03 24.05
N THR A 263 -0.45 -9.95 23.62
CA THR A 263 0.37 -10.77 24.53
C THR A 263 1.83 -10.35 24.33
N PRO A 264 2.47 -9.72 25.32
CA PRO A 264 3.89 -9.31 25.24
C PRO A 264 4.81 -10.47 24.89
N GLY A 265 5.86 -10.20 24.12
CA GLY A 265 6.82 -11.21 23.68
C GLY A 265 6.29 -12.15 22.58
N THR A 266 5.10 -11.89 22.04
CA THR A 266 4.56 -12.66 20.92
C THR A 266 5.43 -12.48 19.70
N LYS A 267 6.09 -13.56 19.24
CA LYS A 267 6.67 -13.58 17.91
C LYS A 267 5.52 -13.62 16.92
N TYR A 268 5.33 -12.53 16.19
CA TYR A 268 4.28 -12.40 15.16
C TYR A 268 4.61 -13.26 13.95
N GLU A 269 4.61 -14.58 14.16
CA GLU A 269 4.35 -15.50 13.07
C GLU A 269 2.86 -15.43 12.80
N THR A 270 2.49 -14.55 11.87
CA THR A 270 1.09 -14.35 11.53
C THR A 270 0.44 -15.69 11.19
N PRO A 271 -0.81 -15.98 11.66
CA PRO A 271 -1.59 -17.12 11.16
C PRO A 271 -1.79 -17.01 9.63
N GLN A 272 -1.63 -15.83 9.10
CA GLN A 272 -1.44 -15.47 7.70
C GLN A 272 0.05 -15.39 7.34
N GLY A 273 0.95 -16.00 8.11
CA GLY A 273 2.40 -16.03 7.83
C GLY A 273 2.76 -16.50 6.42
N ARG A 274 1.84 -17.13 5.71
CA ARG A 274 1.89 -17.31 4.27
C ARG A 274 1.75 -16.00 3.50
N TYR A 275 1.02 -14.99 4.04
CA TYR A 275 0.75 -13.73 3.38
C TYR A 275 1.80 -12.65 3.70
N PHE A 276 2.38 -12.64 4.91
CA PHE A 276 3.22 -11.55 5.40
C PHE A 276 4.73 -11.86 5.47
N LYS A 277 5.18 -13.12 5.55
CA LYS A 277 6.62 -13.47 5.44
C LYS A 277 7.27 -13.05 4.12
N ARG A 278 6.52 -12.43 3.20
CA ARG A 278 7.00 -11.94 1.91
C ARG A 278 6.64 -10.48 1.65
N ALA A 279 6.33 -9.71 2.69
CA ALA A 279 6.21 -8.26 2.60
C ALA A 279 7.53 -7.59 2.18
N ASP A 280 8.68 -8.22 2.47
CA ASP A 280 10.00 -7.77 2.05
C ASP A 280 10.20 -7.71 0.52
N ALA A 281 9.20 -8.15 -0.25
CA ALA A 281 9.18 -8.04 -1.71
C ALA A 281 8.13 -7.04 -2.22
N ILE A 282 7.51 -6.21 -1.35
CA ILE A 282 6.43 -5.28 -1.71
C ILE A 282 6.98 -3.90 -2.09
N GLN A 283 8.26 -3.65 -1.98
CA GLN A 283 8.87 -2.43 -2.51
C GLN A 283 9.22 -2.57 -3.99
N GLN A 284 8.20 -2.81 -4.82
CA GLN A 284 8.21 -2.11 -6.10
C GLN A 284 7.16 -1.00 -5.98
N PRO A 285 7.57 0.27 -5.89
CA PRO A 285 6.63 1.34 -6.13
C PRO A 285 5.98 1.06 -7.48
N LEU A 286 4.67 1.10 -7.55
CA LEU A 286 4.03 1.50 -8.80
C LEU A 286 4.63 2.88 -9.07
N ILE A 287 5.59 2.93 -9.99
CA ILE A 287 6.11 4.17 -10.53
C ILE A 287 4.99 4.76 -11.36
N ILE A 288 4.04 5.40 -10.69
CA ILE A 288 3.12 6.35 -11.28
C ILE A 288 3.78 7.71 -11.06
N GLY A 289 4.69 7.99 -11.92
CA GLY A 289 5.44 9.23 -11.97
C GLY A 289 6.66 8.99 -12.84
N ASN A 290 6.95 9.89 -13.77
CA ASN A 290 8.07 9.89 -14.69
C ASN A 290 9.46 9.76 -14.00
N ASN A 291 9.71 8.66 -13.30
CA ASN A 291 11.04 8.17 -13.06
C ASN A 291 11.30 7.08 -14.11
N THR A 292 11.68 7.52 -15.29
CA THR A 292 12.35 6.67 -16.27
C THR A 292 13.55 6.05 -15.57
N ILE A 293 13.52 4.72 -15.39
CA ILE A 293 14.72 3.97 -15.01
C ILE A 293 15.75 4.35 -16.07
N SER A 294 16.80 5.05 -15.69
CA SER A 294 17.82 5.46 -16.64
C SER A 294 18.72 4.28 -16.98
N LEU A 295 19.35 4.31 -18.16
CA LEU A 295 20.38 3.33 -18.53
C LEU A 295 21.43 3.17 -17.43
N LYS A 296 21.80 4.26 -16.77
CA LYS A 296 22.77 4.24 -15.66
C LYS A 296 22.28 3.42 -14.47
N ASP A 297 20.98 3.47 -14.15
CA ASP A 297 20.41 2.69 -13.04
C ASP A 297 20.39 1.20 -13.37
N VAL A 298 20.07 0.82 -14.61
CA VAL A 298 20.12 -0.56 -15.10
C VAL A 298 21.53 -1.11 -14.98
N PHE A 299 22.51 -0.40 -15.51
CA PHE A 299 23.89 -0.87 -15.51
C PHE A 299 24.56 -0.81 -14.13
N LYS A 300 24.16 0.12 -13.26
CA LYS A 300 24.58 0.11 -11.85
C LYS A 300 24.10 -1.15 -11.14
N LYS A 301 22.83 -1.50 -11.27
CA LYS A 301 22.28 -2.73 -10.67
C LYS A 301 22.90 -4.01 -11.25
N LEU A 302 23.23 -4.00 -12.55
CA LEU A 302 24.02 -5.08 -13.14
C LEU A 302 25.40 -5.20 -12.49
N SER A 303 26.07 -4.09 -12.24
CA SER A 303 27.37 -4.07 -11.55
C SER A 303 27.28 -4.71 -10.16
N ASP A 304 26.19 -4.47 -9.43
CA ASP A 304 25.99 -4.97 -8.05
C ASP A 304 25.78 -6.51 -7.99
N VAL A 305 25.41 -7.16 -9.10
CA VAL A 305 25.17 -8.61 -9.16
C VAL A 305 26.34 -9.40 -9.80
N ILE A 306 27.38 -8.72 -10.27
CA ILE A 306 28.58 -9.37 -10.81
C ILE A 306 29.37 -9.98 -9.66
N THR A 307 29.61 -11.29 -9.73
CA THR A 307 30.42 -12.07 -8.78
C THR A 307 31.46 -12.92 -9.50
N ALA A 308 32.54 -13.27 -8.83
CA ALA A 308 33.55 -14.16 -9.39
C ALA A 308 32.95 -15.51 -9.83
N GLU A 309 31.96 -16.03 -9.11
CA GLU A 309 31.23 -17.23 -9.47
C GLU A 309 30.46 -17.05 -10.79
N LEU A 310 29.83 -15.93 -10.99
CA LEU A 310 29.13 -15.59 -12.23
C LEU A 310 30.08 -15.53 -13.42
N VAL A 311 31.27 -14.95 -13.24
CA VAL A 311 32.30 -14.88 -14.26
C VAL A 311 32.74 -16.30 -14.65
N GLN A 312 33.01 -17.19 -13.68
CA GLN A 312 33.37 -18.58 -13.94
C GLN A 312 32.32 -19.35 -14.72
N GLN A 313 31.04 -19.12 -14.42
CA GLN A 313 29.92 -19.82 -15.08
C GLN A 313 29.63 -19.27 -16.48
N THR A 314 29.87 -18.00 -16.72
CA THR A 314 29.43 -17.32 -17.96
C THR A 314 30.53 -17.34 -19.02
N GLN A 315 31.77 -16.95 -18.69
CA GLN A 315 32.95 -16.91 -19.57
C GLN A 315 32.66 -16.20 -20.91
N CYS A 316 32.05 -15.03 -20.88
CA CYS A 316 31.58 -14.31 -22.06
C CYS A 316 31.63 -12.82 -21.87
N THR A 317 31.90 -12.07 -22.97
CA THR A 317 31.80 -10.64 -23.03
C THR A 317 30.58 -10.20 -23.86
N TYR A 318 29.84 -9.20 -23.38
CA TYR A 318 28.64 -8.67 -24.04
C TYR A 318 28.80 -7.17 -24.29
N LEU A 319 28.61 -6.74 -25.52
CA LEU A 319 28.52 -5.34 -25.89
C LEU A 319 27.06 -4.95 -26.13
N PHE A 320 26.53 -4.07 -25.32
CA PHE A 320 25.20 -3.47 -25.51
C PHE A 320 25.35 -2.17 -26.30
N ASP A 321 24.69 -2.08 -27.43
CA ASP A 321 24.56 -0.90 -28.24
C ASP A 321 23.12 -0.37 -28.10
N ILE A 322 22.97 0.63 -27.25
CA ILE A 322 21.68 1.22 -26.90
C ILE A 322 21.59 2.61 -27.52
N GLU A 323 20.98 2.67 -28.71
CA GLU A 323 20.80 3.91 -29.48
C GLU A 323 22.12 4.69 -29.66
N GLY A 324 23.22 3.96 -29.88
CA GLY A 324 24.56 4.51 -30.07
C GLY A 324 25.38 4.68 -28.79
N THR A 325 24.79 4.44 -27.61
CA THR A 325 25.54 4.40 -26.36
C THR A 325 26.00 2.96 -26.10
N LEU A 326 27.33 2.77 -25.98
CA LEU A 326 27.93 1.45 -25.88
C LEU A 326 28.30 1.10 -24.44
N TRP A 327 27.90 -0.09 -23.98
CA TRP A 327 28.25 -0.63 -22.67
C TRP A 327 28.85 -2.03 -22.81
N LEU A 328 30.05 -2.23 -22.25
CA LEU A 328 30.73 -3.52 -22.24
C LEU A 328 30.55 -4.19 -20.87
N LEU A 329 29.88 -5.34 -20.86
CA LEU A 329 29.80 -6.26 -19.73
C LEU A 329 30.83 -7.38 -19.94
N ASP A 330 31.87 -7.39 -19.13
CA ASP A 330 32.91 -8.44 -19.14
C ASP A 330 32.64 -9.44 -18.03
N LEU A 331 32.17 -10.61 -18.40
CA LEU A 331 32.03 -11.79 -17.53
C LEU A 331 32.97 -12.91 -17.94
N LYS A 332 34.16 -12.55 -18.45
CA LYS A 332 35.20 -13.46 -18.91
C LYS A 332 36.53 -13.30 -18.17
N ASN A 333 36.85 -12.06 -17.81
CA ASN A 333 38.14 -11.70 -17.24
C ASN A 333 38.03 -11.21 -15.79
N GLY A 334 38.99 -11.58 -14.95
CA GLY A 334 39.10 -11.12 -13.58
C GLY A 334 37.88 -11.43 -12.71
N THR A 335 37.38 -10.43 -11.99
CA THR A 335 36.17 -10.53 -11.14
C THR A 335 34.90 -10.09 -11.88
N GLY A 336 35.02 -9.78 -13.17
CA GLY A 336 33.95 -9.22 -13.98
C GLY A 336 33.85 -7.69 -13.85
N SER A 337 33.31 -7.04 -14.88
CA SER A 337 33.10 -5.60 -14.86
C SER A 337 32.03 -5.17 -15.86
N ILE A 338 31.44 -3.99 -15.63
CA ILE A 338 30.59 -3.32 -16.59
C ILE A 338 31.01 -1.85 -16.70
N LYS A 339 31.18 -1.37 -17.92
CA LYS A 339 31.61 0.02 -18.18
C LYS A 339 31.06 0.54 -19.49
N GLN A 340 30.84 1.82 -19.56
CA GLN A 340 30.60 2.51 -20.83
C GLN A 340 31.89 2.59 -21.64
N VAL A 341 31.79 2.39 -22.95
CA VAL A 341 32.92 2.46 -23.89
C VAL A 341 32.62 3.41 -25.04
N ASP A 342 33.65 4.07 -25.58
CA ASP A 342 33.47 5.12 -26.58
C ASP A 342 33.52 4.59 -28.03
N SER A 343 33.89 3.33 -28.22
CA SER A 343 33.98 2.70 -29.54
C SER A 343 33.55 1.24 -29.48
N ASP A 344 33.21 0.69 -30.66
CA ASP A 344 32.86 -0.71 -30.86
C ASP A 344 34.07 -1.58 -30.43
N THR A 345 33.90 -2.31 -29.36
CA THR A 345 34.94 -3.12 -28.75
C THR A 345 34.64 -4.59 -29.09
N ASP A 346 35.69 -5.37 -29.37
CA ASP A 346 35.56 -6.80 -29.64
C ASP A 346 34.90 -7.52 -28.47
N SER A 347 33.82 -8.27 -28.77
CA SER A 347 33.00 -8.95 -27.78
C SER A 347 32.42 -10.25 -28.32
N ASP A 348 32.22 -11.25 -27.43
CA ASP A 348 31.64 -12.54 -27.84
C ASP A 348 30.19 -12.37 -28.37
N VAL A 349 29.44 -11.40 -27.84
CA VAL A 349 28.06 -11.10 -28.23
C VAL A 349 27.85 -9.59 -28.26
N LYS A 350 27.31 -9.07 -29.40
CA LYS A 350 26.81 -7.70 -29.49
C LYS A 350 25.30 -7.68 -29.56
N MET A 351 24.65 -6.89 -28.68
CA MET A 351 23.22 -6.71 -28.60
C MET A 351 22.85 -5.28 -28.93
N ILE A 352 22.00 -5.08 -29.94
CA ILE A 352 21.59 -3.76 -30.44
C ILE A 352 20.09 -3.63 -30.20
N MET A 353 19.67 -2.63 -29.43
CA MET A 353 18.28 -2.38 -29.08
C MET A 353 18.05 -0.95 -28.63
N LYS A 354 16.79 -0.56 -28.49
CA LYS A 354 16.39 0.69 -27.87
C LYS A 354 16.42 0.62 -26.35
N GLU A 355 16.46 1.78 -25.68
CA GLU A 355 16.47 1.86 -24.21
C GLU A 355 15.23 1.22 -23.57
N ASP A 356 14.05 1.46 -24.11
CA ASP A 356 12.79 0.88 -23.64
C ASP A 356 12.77 -0.67 -23.72
N VAL A 357 13.39 -1.23 -24.77
CA VAL A 357 13.54 -2.68 -24.93
C VAL A 357 14.49 -3.25 -23.88
N LEU A 358 15.63 -2.60 -23.63
CA LEU A 358 16.56 -3.00 -22.58
C LEU A 358 15.87 -3.00 -21.20
N ILE A 359 15.16 -1.93 -20.85
CA ILE A 359 14.42 -1.81 -19.61
C ILE A 359 13.34 -2.90 -19.52
N ALA A 360 12.62 -3.18 -20.61
CA ALA A 360 11.60 -4.23 -20.64
C ALA A 360 12.19 -5.63 -20.41
N LEU A 361 13.36 -5.93 -20.97
CA LEU A 361 14.10 -7.19 -20.77
C LEU A 361 14.54 -7.33 -19.31
N PHE A 362 15.13 -6.29 -18.72
CA PHE A 362 15.61 -6.30 -17.33
C PHE A 362 14.48 -6.30 -16.30
N THR A 363 13.33 -5.72 -16.61
CA THR A 363 12.14 -5.75 -15.75
C THR A 363 11.29 -7.00 -15.93
N GLY A 364 11.66 -7.90 -16.87
CA GLY A 364 10.91 -9.12 -17.18
C GLY A 364 9.58 -8.88 -17.90
N LYS A 365 9.35 -7.67 -18.39
CA LYS A 365 8.16 -7.29 -19.18
C LYS A 365 8.21 -7.84 -20.61
N GLU A 366 9.40 -8.12 -21.13
CA GLU A 366 9.62 -8.76 -22.42
C GLU A 366 10.66 -9.87 -22.28
N LYS A 367 10.56 -10.90 -23.12
CA LYS A 367 11.54 -12.01 -23.19
C LYS A 367 12.53 -11.74 -24.33
N ALA A 368 13.83 -12.04 -24.14
CA ALA A 368 14.85 -11.79 -25.15
C ALA A 368 14.54 -12.52 -26.46
N VAL A 369 14.02 -13.76 -26.41
CA VAL A 369 13.57 -14.51 -27.59
C VAL A 369 12.47 -13.75 -28.34
N SER A 370 11.47 -13.22 -27.63
CA SER A 370 10.35 -12.45 -28.22
C SER A 370 10.85 -11.16 -28.88
N ALA A 371 11.71 -10.43 -28.18
CA ALA A 371 12.31 -9.19 -28.67
C ALA A 371 13.18 -9.43 -29.93
N TYR A 372 13.91 -10.56 -29.97
CA TYR A 372 14.69 -10.97 -31.14
C TYR A 372 13.80 -11.33 -32.31
N MET A 373 12.78 -12.18 -32.11
CA MET A 373 11.84 -12.60 -33.17
C MET A 373 11.03 -11.45 -33.76
N THR A 374 10.73 -10.43 -32.96
CA THR A 374 10.01 -9.22 -33.40
C THR A 374 10.94 -8.14 -33.96
N GLY A 375 12.26 -8.36 -34.00
CA GLY A 375 13.25 -7.43 -34.55
C GLY A 375 13.56 -6.23 -33.66
N LYS A 376 13.03 -6.17 -32.43
CA LYS A 376 13.33 -5.14 -31.42
C LYS A 376 14.73 -5.29 -30.84
N LEU A 377 15.23 -6.51 -30.72
CA LEU A 377 16.59 -6.86 -30.33
C LEU A 377 17.30 -7.47 -31.53
N LYS A 378 18.45 -6.89 -31.92
CA LYS A 378 19.35 -7.49 -32.91
C LYS A 378 20.57 -8.03 -32.19
N MET A 379 21.00 -9.26 -32.51
CA MET A 379 22.17 -9.91 -31.92
C MET A 379 23.20 -10.25 -32.99
N LYS A 380 24.47 -10.04 -32.69
CA LYS A 380 25.62 -10.50 -33.49
C LYS A 380 26.53 -11.30 -32.57
N GLY A 381 27.14 -12.36 -33.09
CA GLY A 381 28.00 -13.29 -32.33
C GLY A 381 27.30 -14.58 -31.94
N ASP A 382 27.72 -15.19 -30.84
CA ASP A 382 27.23 -16.50 -30.39
C ASP A 382 25.87 -16.41 -29.72
N ILE A 383 24.82 -16.89 -30.43
CA ILE A 383 23.43 -16.89 -29.96
C ILE A 383 23.27 -17.77 -28.69
N GLY A 384 24.02 -18.86 -28.58
CA GLY A 384 23.98 -19.73 -27.39
C GLY A 384 24.49 -19.01 -26.13
N LYS A 385 25.52 -18.16 -26.28
CA LYS A 385 26.03 -17.31 -25.22
C LYS A 385 25.04 -16.16 -24.88
N ALA A 386 24.37 -15.59 -25.89
CA ALA A 386 23.34 -14.58 -25.68
C ALA A 386 22.18 -15.12 -24.82
N MET A 387 21.73 -16.34 -25.05
CA MET A 387 20.69 -17.02 -24.26
C MET A 387 21.10 -17.27 -22.80
N LYS A 388 22.40 -17.47 -22.52
CA LYS A 388 22.88 -17.56 -21.14
C LYS A 388 22.66 -16.27 -20.35
N LEU A 389 22.79 -15.12 -20.98
CA LEU A 389 22.53 -13.82 -20.35
C LEU A 389 21.06 -13.69 -19.91
N GLU A 390 20.11 -14.17 -20.71
CA GLU A 390 18.69 -14.15 -20.33
C GLU A 390 18.43 -14.99 -19.06
N MET A 391 19.03 -16.16 -18.96
CA MET A 391 18.93 -16.98 -17.74
C MET A 391 19.49 -16.27 -16.52
N LEU A 392 20.61 -15.55 -16.66
CA LEU A 392 21.23 -14.79 -15.58
C LEU A 392 20.38 -13.59 -15.16
N MET A 393 19.82 -12.87 -16.13
CA MET A 393 18.93 -11.75 -15.91
C MET A 393 17.63 -12.16 -15.22
N SER A 394 17.08 -13.33 -15.58
CA SER A 394 15.83 -13.85 -15.01
C SER A 394 15.98 -14.37 -13.58
N THR A 395 17.18 -14.78 -13.17
CA THR A 395 17.41 -15.48 -11.90
C THR A 395 17.99 -14.58 -10.80
N LYS A 396 18.85 -13.61 -11.14
CA LYS A 396 19.59 -12.80 -10.16
C LYS A 396 19.39 -11.27 -10.30
N ALA A 397 18.99 -10.79 -11.45
CA ALA A 397 18.85 -9.34 -11.74
C ALA A 397 17.40 -8.90 -11.95
N LYS A 398 16.43 -9.43 -11.23
CA LYS A 398 15.07 -8.88 -11.23
C LYS A 398 15.08 -7.48 -10.63
N LEU A 399 15.00 -6.49 -11.53
CA LEU A 399 14.77 -5.08 -11.23
C LEU A 399 13.38 -4.86 -10.62
#